data_5280c5faa3e9d39e38a8fd5f6c86a351
#
_entry.id   5280c5faa3e9d39e38a8fd5f6c86a351
#
_cell.length_a   1.000
_cell.length_b   1.000
_cell.length_c   1.000
_cell.angle_alpha   90.00
_cell.angle_beta   90.00
_cell.angle_gamma   90.00
#
_symmetry.space_group_name_H-M   'P 1'
#
loop_
_entity.id
_entity.type
_entity.pdbx_description
1 polymer ?
#
loop_
_entity_poly.entity_id
_entity_poly.type
_entity_poly.pdbx_seq_one_letter_code
_entity_poly.pdbx_strand_id
1 'polypeptide(L)'
;VIDLDTVMPSFIFSDFGDFLRSAANTQAEDSPEYDKIAFRMDIFKAFTEGYLKTARAFLTPIEIENLPYGATLFPYMQLVRFFTDYLNGDTYFKIQYPEHNLVRSKNQLTLLQRAEEKIPEMEAFIQEQLNK
;
A
#
# COMPACT_ATOMS: atom_id res chain seq x y z
N VAL A 1 -14.56 7.57 15.27
CA VAL A 1 -14.00 6.24 14.91
C VAL A 1 -15.15 5.30 14.58
N ILE A 2 -15.08 4.68 13.43
CA ILE A 2 -16.09 3.74 12.92
C ILE A 2 -15.40 2.54 12.29
N ASP A 3 -16.18 1.48 11.97
CA ASP A 3 -15.71 0.30 11.19
C ASP A 3 -14.57 -0.45 11.89
N LEU A 4 -14.84 -0.90 13.11
CA LEU A 4 -13.86 -1.55 13.98
C LEU A 4 -13.84 -3.09 13.89
N ASP A 5 -14.55 -3.70 12.96
CA ASP A 5 -14.68 -5.15 12.83
C ASP A 5 -13.39 -5.86 12.42
N THR A 6 -12.43 -5.13 11.84
CA THR A 6 -11.09 -5.64 11.50
C THR A 6 -10.01 -5.29 12.54
N VAL A 7 -10.37 -4.65 13.65
CA VAL A 7 -9.42 -4.38 14.74
C VAL A 7 -9.09 -5.71 15.45
N MET A 8 -7.88 -6.21 15.22
CA MET A 8 -7.42 -7.49 15.74
C MET A 8 -5.89 -7.53 15.80
N PRO A 9 -5.31 -8.46 16.58
CA PRO A 9 -3.86 -8.72 16.51
C PRO A 9 -3.43 -9.07 15.09
N SER A 10 -2.46 -8.33 14.55
CA SER A 10 -1.94 -8.53 13.21
C SER A 10 -0.55 -7.89 13.10
N PHE A 11 0.00 -7.90 11.88
CA PHE A 11 1.24 -7.20 11.58
C PHE A 11 1.00 -5.69 11.38
N ILE A 12 1.92 -4.88 11.86
CA ILE A 12 1.86 -3.40 11.72
C ILE A 12 1.83 -2.94 10.25
N PHE A 13 2.33 -3.78 9.35
CA PHE A 13 2.32 -3.52 7.90
C PHE A 13 0.91 -3.37 7.33
N SER A 14 -0.10 -3.93 8.01
CA SER A 14 -1.49 -3.80 7.58
C SER A 14 -1.96 -2.36 7.59
N ASP A 15 -1.80 -1.66 8.70
CA ASP A 15 -2.21 -0.26 8.81
C ASP A 15 -1.32 0.66 7.97
N PHE A 16 -0.01 0.48 8.09
CA PHE A 16 0.97 1.29 7.38
C PHE A 16 0.85 1.14 5.87
N GLY A 17 0.74 -0.09 5.39
CA GLY A 17 0.70 -0.39 3.96
C GLY A 17 -0.63 -0.01 3.30
N ASP A 18 -1.76 -0.18 3.98
CA ASP A 18 -3.08 0.13 3.42
C ASP A 18 -3.24 1.64 3.17
N PHE A 19 -2.78 2.46 4.09
CA PHE A 19 -2.74 3.91 3.86
C PHE A 19 -1.93 4.27 2.61
N LEU A 20 -0.72 3.71 2.50
CA LEU A 20 0.17 4.03 1.38
C LEU A 20 -0.36 3.56 0.03
N ARG A 21 -1.03 2.40 -0.01
CA ARG A 21 -1.68 1.90 -1.23
C ARG A 21 -2.64 2.93 -1.84
N SER A 22 -3.38 3.62 -1.01
CA SER A 22 -4.33 4.63 -1.46
C SER A 22 -3.69 6.01 -1.63
N ALA A 23 -3.00 6.49 -0.61
CA ALA A 23 -2.49 7.86 -0.56
C ALA A 23 -1.26 8.10 -1.43
N ALA A 24 -0.41 7.09 -1.61
CA ALA A 24 0.80 7.20 -2.42
C ALA A 24 0.59 6.87 -3.91
N ASN A 25 -0.59 6.42 -4.32
CA ASN A 25 -0.94 6.25 -5.73
C ASN A 25 -1.34 7.62 -6.32
N THR A 26 -0.74 7.98 -7.45
CA THR A 26 -1.08 9.23 -8.16
C THR A 26 -2.42 9.17 -8.89
N GLN A 27 -2.98 7.98 -9.06
CA GLN A 27 -4.26 7.72 -9.73
C GLN A 27 -5.24 7.05 -8.77
N ALA A 28 -6.54 7.15 -9.06
CA ALA A 28 -7.55 6.33 -8.39
C ALA A 28 -7.30 4.83 -8.66
N GLU A 29 -7.69 3.95 -7.74
CA GLU A 29 -7.39 2.51 -7.84
C GLU A 29 -8.04 1.80 -9.04
N ASP A 30 -9.01 2.41 -9.67
CA ASP A 30 -9.69 1.92 -10.87
C ASP A 30 -9.40 2.76 -12.13
N SER A 31 -8.42 3.63 -12.07
CA SER A 31 -7.98 4.38 -13.25
C SER A 31 -7.30 3.46 -14.26
N PRO A 32 -7.69 3.50 -15.53
CA PRO A 32 -7.02 2.78 -16.61
C PRO A 32 -5.80 3.50 -17.17
N GLU A 33 -5.46 4.67 -16.63
CA GLU A 33 -4.31 5.47 -17.05
C GLU A 33 -3.01 4.96 -16.39
N TYR A 34 -2.62 3.72 -16.70
CA TYR A 34 -1.50 3.02 -16.04
C TYR A 34 -0.16 3.74 -16.18
N ASP A 35 0.06 4.41 -17.30
CA ASP A 35 1.26 5.21 -17.58
C ASP A 35 1.42 6.43 -16.67
N LYS A 36 0.32 6.89 -16.07
CA LYS A 36 0.31 8.00 -15.11
C LYS A 36 0.47 7.56 -13.67
N ILE A 37 0.46 6.26 -13.40
CA ILE A 37 0.62 5.74 -12.04
C ILE A 37 2.07 5.89 -11.62
N ALA A 38 2.28 6.56 -10.49
CA ALA A 38 3.55 6.67 -9.80
C ALA A 38 3.34 6.45 -8.30
N PHE A 39 4.40 6.04 -7.60
CA PHE A 39 4.42 5.96 -6.16
C PHE A 39 4.99 7.27 -5.59
N ARG A 40 4.21 7.93 -4.75
CA ARG A 40 4.53 9.23 -4.16
C ARG A 40 5.45 9.10 -2.96
N MET A 41 6.74 9.29 -3.16
CA MET A 41 7.73 9.26 -2.09
C MET A 41 7.59 10.41 -1.08
N ASP A 42 7.05 11.55 -1.49
CA ASP A 42 6.73 12.65 -0.58
C ASP A 42 5.67 12.23 0.47
N ILE A 43 4.65 11.51 0.04
CA ILE A 43 3.63 10.94 0.94
C ILE A 43 4.23 9.87 1.83
N PHE A 44 5.04 8.95 1.29
CA PHE A 44 5.74 7.94 2.08
C PHE A 44 6.56 8.58 3.21
N LYS A 45 7.39 9.56 2.88
CA LYS A 45 8.26 10.22 3.86
C LYS A 45 7.45 10.95 4.94
N ALA A 46 6.48 11.77 4.55
CA ALA A 46 5.64 12.52 5.49
C ALA A 46 4.82 11.61 6.40
N PHE A 47 4.23 10.56 5.84
CA PHE A 47 3.46 9.59 6.62
C PHE A 47 4.34 8.80 7.58
N THR A 48 5.47 8.30 7.11
CA THR A 48 6.42 7.53 7.93
C THR A 48 6.93 8.37 9.11
N GLU A 49 7.31 9.62 8.86
CA GLU A 49 7.75 10.53 9.91
C GLU A 49 6.65 10.76 10.96
N GLY A 50 5.43 11.05 10.51
CA GLY A 50 4.29 11.24 11.40
C GLY A 50 3.92 9.98 12.18
N TYR A 51 3.93 8.82 11.52
CA TYR A 51 3.66 7.52 12.13
C TYR A 51 4.69 7.18 13.22
N LEU A 52 5.96 7.36 12.94
CA LEU A 52 7.03 7.06 13.89
C LEU A 52 7.08 8.01 15.10
N LYS A 53 6.47 9.20 15.04
CA LYS A 53 6.39 10.08 16.23
C LYS A 53 5.71 9.40 17.42
N THR A 54 4.76 8.51 17.15
CA THR A 54 4.02 7.78 18.20
C THR A 54 4.34 6.30 18.20
N ALA A 55 4.40 5.68 17.04
CA ALA A 55 4.56 4.23 16.90
C ALA A 55 5.96 3.75 17.34
N ARG A 56 6.98 4.58 17.24
CA ARG A 56 8.34 4.23 17.67
C ARG A 56 8.41 3.79 19.13
N ALA A 57 7.47 4.23 19.97
CA ALA A 57 7.43 3.86 21.37
C ALA A 57 7.14 2.36 21.61
N PHE A 58 6.51 1.69 20.65
CA PHE A 58 6.11 0.28 20.78
C PHE A 58 6.61 -0.63 19.63
N LEU A 59 7.09 -0.06 18.53
CA LEU A 59 7.66 -0.83 17.43
C LEU A 59 9.08 -1.30 17.75
N THR A 60 9.39 -2.51 17.35
CA THR A 60 10.76 -3.04 17.37
C THR A 60 11.58 -2.46 16.22
N PRO A 61 12.94 -2.41 16.35
CA PRO A 61 13.79 -1.96 15.24
C PRO A 61 13.54 -2.71 13.93
N ILE A 62 13.34 -4.02 13.99
CA ILE A 62 13.10 -4.83 12.79
C ILE A 62 11.76 -4.51 12.13
N GLU A 63 10.74 -4.14 12.89
CA GLU A 63 9.46 -3.69 12.33
C GLU A 63 9.64 -2.36 11.58
N ILE A 64 10.39 -1.43 12.17
CA ILE A 64 10.69 -0.14 11.53
C ILE A 64 11.51 -0.33 10.25
N GLU A 65 12.56 -1.16 10.29
CA GLU A 65 13.39 -1.48 9.12
C GLU A 65 12.58 -2.07 7.96
N ASN A 66 11.51 -2.80 8.26
CA ASN A 66 10.68 -3.46 7.27
C ASN A 66 9.42 -2.66 6.88
N LEU A 67 9.25 -1.42 7.30
CA LEU A 67 8.15 -0.57 6.84
C LEU A 67 8.04 -0.46 5.30
N PRO A 68 9.15 -0.38 4.53
CA PRO A 68 9.07 -0.40 3.07
C PRO A 68 8.38 -1.63 2.50
N TYR A 69 8.50 -2.78 3.15
CA TYR A 69 7.78 -4.00 2.77
C TYR A 69 6.26 -3.81 2.83
N GLY A 70 5.74 -3.07 3.82
CA GLY A 70 4.32 -2.74 3.89
C GLY A 70 3.82 -1.97 2.66
N ALA A 71 4.64 -1.08 2.12
CA ALA A 71 4.30 -0.30 0.93
C ALA A 71 4.14 -1.15 -0.34
N THR A 72 4.80 -2.29 -0.43
CA THR A 72 4.69 -3.24 -1.56
C THR A 72 3.66 -4.34 -1.29
N LEU A 73 3.51 -4.76 -0.04
CA LEU A 73 2.62 -5.86 0.34
C LEU A 73 1.15 -5.57 -0.01
N PHE A 74 0.66 -4.38 0.27
CA PHE A 74 -0.76 -4.06 0.08
C PHE A 74 -1.17 -3.91 -1.38
N PRO A 75 -0.42 -3.25 -2.27
CA PRO A 75 -0.70 -3.33 -3.70
C PRO A 75 -0.71 -4.76 -4.22
N TYR A 76 0.21 -5.60 -3.77
CA TYR A 76 0.24 -7.03 -4.13
C TYR A 76 -1.01 -7.76 -3.65
N MET A 77 -1.39 -7.60 -2.40
CA MET A 77 -2.60 -8.24 -1.85
C MET A 77 -3.86 -7.83 -2.61
N GLN A 78 -4.02 -6.55 -2.89
CA GLN A 78 -5.21 -6.08 -3.62
C GLN A 78 -5.20 -6.49 -5.09
N LEU A 79 -4.04 -6.50 -5.73
CA LEU A 79 -3.88 -7.09 -7.07
C LEU A 79 -4.42 -8.52 -7.10
N VAL A 80 -3.97 -9.36 -6.18
CA VAL A 80 -4.41 -10.77 -6.11
C VAL A 80 -5.91 -10.86 -5.84
N ARG A 81 -6.45 -10.07 -4.92
CA ARG A 81 -7.87 -10.07 -4.58
C ARG A 81 -8.75 -9.64 -5.75
N PHE A 82 -8.43 -8.54 -6.43
CA PHE A 82 -9.18 -8.07 -7.58
C PHE A 82 -9.11 -9.05 -8.75
N PHE A 83 -7.93 -9.59 -9.02
CA PHE A 83 -7.75 -10.54 -10.12
C PHE A 83 -8.45 -11.87 -9.85
N THR A 84 -8.38 -12.37 -8.62
CA THR A 84 -9.11 -13.58 -8.21
C THR A 84 -10.60 -13.39 -8.36
N ASP A 85 -11.14 -12.26 -7.93
CA ASP A 85 -12.57 -11.98 -8.07
C ASP A 85 -13.00 -11.88 -9.55
N TYR A 86 -12.18 -11.25 -10.38
CA TYR A 86 -12.39 -11.21 -11.82
C TYR A 86 -12.49 -12.63 -12.43
N LEU A 87 -11.55 -13.51 -12.07
CA LEU A 87 -11.55 -14.91 -12.55
C LEU A 87 -12.75 -15.71 -12.03
N ASN A 88 -13.25 -15.39 -10.84
CA ASN A 88 -14.41 -16.05 -10.22
C ASN A 88 -15.76 -15.45 -10.65
N GLY A 89 -15.77 -14.52 -11.58
CA GLY A 89 -16.99 -13.93 -12.11
C GLY A 89 -17.52 -12.71 -11.37
N ASP A 90 -16.64 -11.94 -10.70
CA ASP A 90 -16.97 -10.68 -10.03
C ASP A 90 -18.03 -10.82 -8.94
N THR A 91 -17.83 -11.77 -8.03
CA THR A 91 -18.81 -12.14 -7.00
C THR A 91 -18.63 -11.39 -5.68
N TYR A 92 -17.47 -10.81 -5.43
CA TYR A 92 -17.12 -10.19 -4.15
C TYR A 92 -17.16 -8.65 -4.21
N PHE A 93 -16.37 -8.04 -5.10
CA PHE A 93 -16.29 -6.58 -5.22
C PHE A 93 -17.40 -6.05 -6.14
N LYS A 94 -18.03 -4.97 -5.71
CA LYS A 94 -19.01 -4.27 -6.55
C LYS A 94 -18.32 -3.68 -7.78
N ILE A 95 -18.82 -4.04 -8.97
CA ILE A 95 -18.34 -3.54 -10.25
C ILE A 95 -19.38 -2.64 -10.92
N GLN A 96 -18.91 -1.73 -11.77
CA GLN A 96 -19.75 -0.83 -12.57
C GLN A 96 -19.77 -1.24 -14.06
N TYR A 97 -18.81 -2.06 -14.48
CA TYR A 97 -18.68 -2.59 -15.84
C TYR A 97 -17.90 -3.92 -15.82
N PRO A 98 -18.01 -4.77 -16.86
CA PRO A 98 -17.51 -6.16 -16.81
C PRO A 98 -16.02 -6.33 -16.51
N GLU A 99 -15.17 -5.36 -16.90
CA GLU A 99 -13.71 -5.44 -16.71
C GLU A 99 -13.20 -4.61 -15.54
N HIS A 100 -14.09 -4.11 -14.68
CA HIS A 100 -13.72 -3.19 -13.60
C HIS A 100 -12.64 -3.78 -12.67
N ASN A 101 -12.80 -5.02 -12.23
CA ASN A 101 -11.82 -5.70 -11.39
C ASN A 101 -10.51 -6.01 -12.13
N LEU A 102 -10.55 -6.25 -13.43
CA LEU A 102 -9.33 -6.40 -14.22
C LEU A 102 -8.55 -5.08 -14.32
N VAL A 103 -9.25 -3.97 -14.51
CA VAL A 103 -8.65 -2.62 -14.51
C VAL A 103 -8.01 -2.33 -13.15
N ARG A 104 -8.71 -2.59 -12.06
CA ARG A 104 -8.17 -2.47 -10.69
C ARG A 104 -6.92 -3.32 -10.49
N SER A 105 -6.93 -4.56 -10.99
CA SER A 105 -5.77 -5.46 -10.89
C SER A 105 -4.55 -4.90 -11.59
N LYS A 106 -4.71 -4.41 -12.81
CA LYS A 106 -3.62 -3.79 -13.59
C LYS A 106 -3.11 -2.51 -12.94
N ASN A 107 -4.01 -1.72 -12.36
CA ASN A 107 -3.65 -0.52 -11.60
C ASN A 107 -2.76 -0.87 -10.40
N GLN A 108 -3.17 -1.85 -9.59
CA GLN A 108 -2.40 -2.28 -8.43
C GLN A 108 -1.08 -2.95 -8.80
N LEU A 109 -1.03 -3.68 -9.92
CA LEU A 109 0.22 -4.23 -10.45
C LEU A 109 1.20 -3.12 -10.81
N THR A 110 0.73 -2.10 -11.49
CA THR A 110 1.56 -0.96 -11.88
C THR A 110 2.06 -0.19 -10.65
N LEU A 111 1.17 0.04 -9.66
CA LEU A 111 1.55 0.67 -8.40
C LEU A 111 2.61 -0.14 -7.65
N LEU A 112 2.45 -1.47 -7.59
CA LEU A 112 3.43 -2.37 -6.99
C LEU A 112 4.81 -2.20 -7.65
N GLN A 113 4.86 -2.23 -8.97
CA GLN A 113 6.12 -2.07 -9.73
C GLN A 113 6.77 -0.70 -9.44
N ARG A 114 5.98 0.38 -9.39
CA ARG A 114 6.47 1.71 -9.04
C ARG A 114 6.99 1.79 -7.61
N ALA A 115 6.31 1.15 -6.66
CA ALA A 115 6.76 1.07 -5.28
C ALA A 115 8.08 0.26 -5.15
N GLU A 116 8.19 -0.87 -5.85
CA GLU A 116 9.41 -1.69 -5.86
C GLU A 116 10.63 -0.92 -6.36
N GLU A 117 10.47 -0.08 -7.39
CA GLU A 117 11.54 0.80 -7.90
C GLU A 117 12.02 1.80 -6.83
N LYS A 118 11.20 2.11 -5.82
CA LYS A 118 11.48 3.07 -4.75
C LYS A 118 12.01 2.43 -3.47
N ILE A 119 12.08 1.12 -3.38
CA ILE A 119 12.56 0.42 -2.16
C ILE A 119 13.91 0.96 -1.67
N PRO A 120 14.95 1.13 -2.51
CA PRO A 120 16.22 1.67 -2.01
C PRO A 120 16.10 3.06 -1.38
N GLU A 121 15.25 3.93 -1.94
CA GLU A 121 15.00 5.27 -1.39
C GLU A 121 14.21 5.19 -0.08
N MET A 122 13.23 4.28 0.02
CA MET A 122 12.48 4.04 1.25
C MET A 122 13.39 3.53 2.36
N GLU A 123 14.24 2.56 2.07
CA GLU A 123 15.19 1.99 3.03
C GLU A 123 16.18 3.04 3.55
N ALA A 124 16.73 3.86 2.64
CA ALA A 124 17.63 4.95 3.04
C ALA A 124 16.92 5.93 3.98
N PHE A 125 15.68 6.31 3.68
CA PHE A 125 14.89 7.19 4.55
C PHE A 125 14.60 6.56 5.93
N ILE A 126 14.28 5.27 5.97
CA ILE A 126 14.06 4.55 7.24
C ILE A 126 15.34 4.55 8.08
N GLN A 127 16.51 4.32 7.50
CA GLN A 127 17.79 4.39 8.23
C GLN A 127 18.02 5.78 8.82
N GLU A 128 17.70 6.85 8.09
CA GLU A 128 17.76 8.20 8.63
C GLU A 128 16.83 8.37 9.86
N GLN A 129 15.62 7.81 9.81
CA GLN A 129 14.69 7.88 10.94
C GLN A 129 15.17 7.08 12.15
N LEU A 130 15.79 5.92 11.95
CA LEU A 130 16.35 5.10 13.03
C LEU A 130 17.49 5.82 13.75
N ASN A 131 18.29 6.60 13.04
CA ASN A 131 19.45 7.33 13.58
C ASN A 131 19.07 8.65 14.28
N LYS A 132 17.83 9.06 14.24
CA LYS A 132 17.30 10.19 15.00
C LYS A 132 16.88 9.78 16.41
#